data_5bea7af4d07655d842c45474a2dfedae
#
_entry.id   5bea7af4d07655d842c45474a2dfedae
#
_cell.length_a   1.000
_cell.length_b   1.000
_cell.length_c   1.000
_cell.angle_alpha   90.00
_cell.angle_beta   90.00
_cell.angle_gamma   90.00
#
_symmetry.space_group_name_H-M   'P 1'
#
loop_
_entity.id
_entity.type
_entity.pdbx_description
1 polymer ?
#
loop_
_entity_poly.entity_id
_entity_poly.type
_entity_poly.pdbx_seq_one_letter_code
_entity_poly.pdbx_strand_id
1 'polypeptide(L)'
;MASLGSTIVSPVAKVTIINRREFVRAAAGTAMFARFTGAFPSAASFDLIIRGGRVIDPSLRLDGVRDLAIAGGRIAAVESDLKAGATDTIDARGKIVVPGLIDIHTHAARAKDGPAICLADGVTGFIDAGSQGADRIEDVVAITRSAAQPARALVNIGRAGILPEGDTMDISRADVGAARAALEKHRDILVGVKARLSRDVAGSNDYEVLRRAQEIVTPLNLPVMIHMGQTMSPLARLFPLLKPGDIVTHMFAPPPNSIIDDNGRILPEVLAARRRGVWFDVGHGRTGHLRWDIVERVLQAGFWPDTFSTDWTVEGRTAGVVDFPNVLSKFLDFGMTVNDLIARATVNPSRVFEVFHDRGTLNVGAPADVAILELRPGSYDFVDNYKNVRTGSQRLFPAGTVLGGKRIPRA
;
A
#
# COMPACT_ATOMS: atom_id res chain seq x y z
N MET A 1 40.34 32.74 -47.20
CA MET A 1 40.44 33.70 -46.08
C MET A 1 39.80 33.04 -44.86
N ALA A 2 40.62 32.89 -43.87
CA ALA A 2 40.34 32.19 -42.63
C ALA A 2 39.46 32.95 -41.65
N SER A 3 38.67 32.30 -40.83
CA SER A 3 38.40 32.78 -39.49
C SER A 3 38.05 31.61 -38.58
N LEU A 4 38.86 31.45 -37.55
CA LEU A 4 38.80 30.51 -36.44
C LEU A 4 37.69 30.91 -35.48
N GLY A 5 36.89 29.91 -35.03
CA GLY A 5 35.94 30.02 -33.93
C GLY A 5 36.33 29.06 -32.82
N SER A 6 36.69 29.60 -31.68
CA SER A 6 37.22 28.92 -30.49
C SER A 6 36.19 28.12 -29.74
N THR A 7 36.53 26.87 -29.45
CA THR A 7 35.79 25.97 -28.57
C THR A 7 36.18 26.24 -27.10
N ILE A 8 35.22 26.65 -26.28
CA ILE A 8 35.41 26.78 -24.84
C ILE A 8 35.13 25.42 -24.17
N VAL A 9 36.17 24.82 -23.61
CA VAL A 9 36.09 23.61 -22.79
C VAL A 9 35.97 24.02 -21.31
N SER A 10 34.89 23.70 -20.67
CA SER A 10 34.72 23.85 -19.22
C SER A 10 35.46 22.75 -18.46
N PRO A 11 36.10 23.04 -17.31
CA PRO A 11 36.86 22.06 -16.57
C PRO A 11 35.95 21.19 -15.72
N VAL A 12 36.16 19.88 -15.84
CA VAL A 12 35.54 18.84 -14.99
C VAL A 12 36.14 18.88 -13.59
N ALA A 13 35.32 19.09 -12.57
CA ALA A 13 35.74 19.06 -11.17
C ALA A 13 36.16 17.63 -10.80
N LYS A 14 37.40 17.47 -10.34
CA LYS A 14 37.93 16.20 -9.76
C LYS A 14 37.31 15.98 -8.39
N VAL A 15 36.53 14.91 -8.26
CA VAL A 15 36.09 14.40 -6.97
C VAL A 15 37.27 13.64 -6.33
N THR A 16 37.81 14.17 -5.23
CA THR A 16 38.87 13.51 -4.46
C THR A 16 38.20 12.55 -3.47
N ILE A 17 38.40 11.26 -3.66
CA ILE A 17 37.95 10.21 -2.72
C ILE A 17 38.97 10.17 -1.57
N ILE A 18 38.58 10.59 -0.36
CA ILE A 18 39.40 10.51 0.85
C ILE A 18 39.32 9.10 1.40
N ASN A 19 40.47 8.46 1.55
CA ASN A 19 40.62 7.10 2.04
C ASN A 19 40.48 7.06 3.60
N ARG A 20 39.81 6.02 4.10
CA ARG A 20 39.46 5.78 5.51
C ARG A 20 40.66 5.88 6.49
N ARG A 21 41.92 5.80 6.03
CA ARG A 21 43.15 5.92 6.84
C ARG A 21 43.60 7.36 7.09
N GLU A 22 43.18 8.32 6.32
CA GLU A 22 43.57 9.73 6.49
C GLU A 22 42.68 10.48 7.49
N PHE A 23 41.45 9.99 7.73
CA PHE A 23 40.53 10.55 8.73
C PHE A 23 40.96 10.31 10.18
N VAL A 24 41.82 9.31 10.44
CA VAL A 24 42.24 8.93 11.80
C VAL A 24 43.50 9.71 12.28
N ARG A 25 44.19 10.42 11.41
CA ARG A 25 45.45 11.14 11.77
C ARG A 25 45.28 12.62 12.13
N ALA A 26 44.07 13.19 11.99
CA ALA A 26 43.80 14.59 12.33
C ALA A 26 43.27 14.85 13.77
N ALA A 27 43.19 13.83 14.61
CA ALA A 27 42.62 13.91 15.97
C ALA A 27 43.63 13.67 17.12
N ALA A 28 44.92 13.96 16.91
CA ALA A 28 45.94 13.89 17.98
C ALA A 28 46.59 15.25 18.16
N GLY A 29 45.95 16.11 18.95
CA GLY A 29 46.51 17.43 19.32
C GLY A 29 45.88 17.96 20.61
N THR A 30 46.62 17.80 21.72
CA THR A 30 46.58 18.58 22.95
C THR A 30 45.33 18.43 23.86
N ALA A 31 45.38 17.51 24.80
CA ALA A 31 44.50 17.44 25.96
C ALA A 31 44.86 18.54 26.98
N MET A 32 44.08 19.59 27.07
CA MET A 32 44.09 20.54 28.18
C MET A 32 42.95 20.15 29.14
N PHE A 33 43.32 19.63 30.34
CA PHE A 33 42.35 19.28 31.39
C PHE A 33 41.70 20.53 31.98
N ALA A 34 40.59 20.96 31.46
CA ALA A 34 39.64 21.84 32.15
C ALA A 34 38.64 20.94 32.89
N ARG A 35 38.67 20.99 34.24
CA ARG A 35 37.58 20.41 35.06
C ARG A 35 36.31 21.18 34.80
N PHE A 36 35.49 20.69 33.86
CA PHE A 36 34.10 21.11 33.73
C PHE A 36 33.26 20.24 34.66
N THR A 37 32.88 20.79 35.81
CA THR A 37 31.68 20.35 36.56
C THR A 37 30.44 20.83 35.78
N GLY A 38 30.19 20.24 34.65
CA GLY A 38 28.99 20.47 33.86
C GLY A 38 28.09 19.27 34.04
N ALA A 39 26.83 19.53 34.38
CA ALA A 39 25.77 18.54 34.45
C ALA A 39 25.84 17.64 33.21
N PHE A 40 25.81 16.31 33.41
CA PHE A 40 25.66 15.34 32.34
C PHE A 40 24.44 15.76 31.54
N PRO A 41 24.53 15.83 30.19
CA PRO A 41 23.32 16.08 29.41
C PRO A 41 22.31 15.01 29.80
N SER A 42 21.13 15.46 30.20
CA SER A 42 19.96 14.60 30.40
C SER A 42 19.92 13.60 29.26
N ALA A 43 19.89 12.31 29.57
CA ALA A 43 19.76 11.26 28.58
C ALA A 43 18.68 11.68 27.60
N ALA A 44 18.99 11.70 26.29
CA ALA A 44 18.06 12.15 25.27
C ALA A 44 16.72 11.42 25.48
N SER A 45 15.70 12.17 25.86
CA SER A 45 14.36 11.64 26.08
C SER A 45 13.71 11.51 24.72
N PHE A 46 13.27 10.32 24.36
CA PHE A 46 12.45 10.08 23.16
C PHE A 46 11.00 10.56 23.42
N ASP A 47 10.28 10.85 22.34
CA ASP A 47 8.87 11.23 22.45
C ASP A 47 8.02 10.00 22.82
N LEU A 48 8.31 8.86 22.18
CA LEU A 48 7.60 7.59 22.39
C LEU A 48 8.58 6.42 22.28
N ILE A 49 8.44 5.42 23.14
CA ILE A 49 9.09 4.12 22.97
C ILE A 49 8.03 3.01 22.94
N ILE A 50 8.10 2.13 21.93
CA ILE A 50 7.34 0.88 21.86
C ILE A 50 8.27 -0.23 22.33
N ARG A 51 7.92 -0.89 23.46
CA ARG A 51 8.82 -1.82 24.14
C ARG A 51 8.46 -3.28 23.97
N GLY A 52 9.48 -4.10 23.73
CA GLY A 52 9.45 -5.55 23.85
C GLY A 52 8.57 -6.26 22.84
N GLY A 53 8.18 -5.60 21.75
CA GLY A 53 7.41 -6.21 20.68
C GLY A 53 8.27 -7.06 19.74
N ARG A 54 7.67 -8.08 19.10
CA ARG A 54 8.29 -8.74 17.95
C ARG A 54 8.19 -7.79 16.76
N VAL A 55 9.30 -7.11 16.46
CA VAL A 55 9.40 -6.21 15.32
C VAL A 55 9.59 -7.03 14.06
N ILE A 56 8.69 -6.85 13.08
CA ILE A 56 8.80 -7.45 11.75
C ILE A 56 8.85 -6.30 10.73
N ASP A 57 10.00 -6.15 10.10
CA ASP A 57 10.21 -5.24 8.97
C ASP A 57 10.89 -5.99 7.81
N PRO A 58 10.11 -6.40 6.79
CA PRO A 58 10.66 -7.12 5.65
C PRO A 58 11.68 -6.31 4.84
N SER A 59 11.58 -4.97 4.85
CA SER A 59 12.54 -4.10 4.13
C SER A 59 13.94 -4.16 4.73
N LEU A 60 14.01 -4.34 6.06
CA LEU A 60 15.25 -4.48 6.82
C LEU A 60 15.67 -5.94 7.05
N ARG A 61 14.88 -6.91 6.59
CA ARG A 61 15.01 -8.34 6.93
C ARG A 61 15.04 -8.58 8.43
N LEU A 62 14.28 -7.78 9.17
CA LEU A 62 14.19 -7.82 10.62
C LEU A 62 12.97 -8.62 11.06
N ASP A 63 13.20 -9.61 11.93
CA ASP A 63 12.17 -10.34 12.66
C ASP A 63 12.74 -10.73 14.04
N GLY A 64 12.33 -10.04 15.07
CA GLY A 64 12.82 -10.30 16.42
C GLY A 64 12.33 -9.31 17.45
N VAL A 65 12.47 -9.66 18.73
CA VAL A 65 12.06 -8.77 19.83
C VAL A 65 12.98 -7.55 19.88
N ARG A 66 12.38 -6.35 19.80
CA ARG A 66 13.06 -5.05 19.81
C ARG A 66 12.24 -4.01 20.56
N ASP A 67 12.94 -2.99 21.00
CA ASP A 67 12.38 -1.69 21.37
C ASP A 67 12.48 -0.74 20.17
N LEU A 68 11.47 0.04 19.93
CA LEU A 68 11.39 1.04 18.87
C LEU A 68 11.28 2.42 19.50
N ALA A 69 12.28 3.27 19.32
CA ALA A 69 12.27 4.65 19.81
C ALA A 69 11.89 5.64 18.71
N ILE A 70 11.12 6.63 19.07
CA ILE A 70 10.57 7.65 18.19
C ILE A 70 10.92 9.03 18.76
N ALA A 71 11.40 9.92 17.89
CA ALA A 71 11.67 11.31 18.21
C ALA A 71 11.34 12.20 17.00
N GLY A 72 10.68 13.33 17.23
CA GLY A 72 10.31 14.29 16.18
C GLY A 72 9.44 13.67 15.07
N GLY A 73 8.60 12.69 15.41
CA GLY A 73 7.73 12.01 14.46
C GLY A 73 8.44 11.01 13.55
N ARG A 74 9.70 10.66 13.84
CA ARG A 74 10.53 9.73 13.05
C ARG A 74 11.05 8.59 13.91
N ILE A 75 11.34 7.45 13.28
CA ILE A 75 12.04 6.33 13.91
C ILE A 75 13.44 6.81 14.27
N ALA A 76 13.79 6.75 15.56
CA ALA A 76 15.08 7.20 16.08
C ALA A 76 16.02 6.02 16.38
N ALA A 77 15.48 4.89 16.84
CA ALA A 77 16.26 3.67 17.09
C ALA A 77 15.38 2.42 17.04
N VAL A 78 16.00 1.28 16.70
CA VAL A 78 15.39 -0.07 16.76
C VAL A 78 16.44 -0.98 17.41
N GLU A 79 16.28 -1.30 18.69
CA GLU A 79 17.31 -1.98 19.49
C GLU A 79 16.73 -3.13 20.32
N SER A 80 17.58 -4.07 20.76
CA SER A 80 17.13 -5.23 21.54
C SER A 80 16.74 -4.87 22.99
N ASP A 81 17.35 -3.83 23.55
CA ASP A 81 17.18 -3.43 24.95
C ASP A 81 17.59 -1.96 25.09
N LEU A 82 16.65 -1.07 24.84
CA LEU A 82 16.89 0.37 24.89
C LEU A 82 16.84 0.89 26.32
N LYS A 83 17.97 1.38 26.84
CA LYS A 83 18.06 1.87 28.23
C LYS A 83 17.59 3.32 28.43
N ALA A 84 17.12 3.98 27.37
CA ALA A 84 16.65 5.35 27.42
C ALA A 84 15.20 5.47 27.94
N GLY A 85 14.84 6.67 28.42
CA GLY A 85 13.48 7.06 28.76
C GLY A 85 12.72 7.68 27.58
N ALA A 86 11.42 7.80 27.71
CA ALA A 86 10.56 8.50 26.78
C ALA A 86 9.45 9.24 27.53
N THR A 87 8.83 10.22 26.86
CA THR A 87 7.64 10.93 27.37
C THR A 87 6.44 10.00 27.46
N ASP A 88 6.26 9.11 26.48
CA ASP A 88 5.21 8.07 26.45
C ASP A 88 5.84 6.70 26.15
N THR A 89 5.18 5.62 26.59
CA THR A 89 5.63 4.26 26.38
C THR A 89 4.45 3.35 26.07
N ILE A 90 4.59 2.53 25.01
CA ILE A 90 3.67 1.46 24.66
C ILE A 90 4.32 0.12 25.01
N ASP A 91 3.67 -0.66 25.86
CA ASP A 91 4.06 -2.07 26.09
C ASP A 91 3.52 -2.94 24.95
N ALA A 92 4.44 -3.46 24.14
CA ALA A 92 4.15 -4.32 23.00
C ALA A 92 4.58 -5.78 23.23
N ARG A 93 4.87 -6.18 24.46
CA ARG A 93 5.22 -7.59 24.79
C ARG A 93 4.11 -8.52 24.36
N GLY A 94 4.48 -9.59 23.66
CA GLY A 94 3.52 -10.55 23.08
C GLY A 94 2.79 -10.04 21.83
N LYS A 95 3.10 -8.83 21.34
CA LYS A 95 2.52 -8.24 20.14
C LYS A 95 3.55 -8.18 19.00
N ILE A 96 3.04 -7.99 17.80
CA ILE A 96 3.82 -7.79 16.58
C ILE A 96 3.82 -6.30 16.25
N VAL A 97 5.00 -5.72 16.08
CA VAL A 97 5.20 -4.31 15.71
C VAL A 97 5.72 -4.28 14.28
N VAL A 98 5.00 -3.61 13.39
CA VAL A 98 5.29 -3.58 11.96
C VAL A 98 5.27 -2.13 11.44
N PRO A 99 5.87 -1.83 10.28
CA PRO A 99 5.59 -0.58 9.60
C PRO A 99 4.08 -0.38 9.46
N GLY A 100 3.62 0.84 9.49
CA GLY A 100 2.22 1.14 9.28
C GLY A 100 1.70 0.49 7.98
N LEU A 101 0.54 -0.14 8.07
CA LEU A 101 -0.07 -0.83 6.94
C LEU A 101 -0.48 0.19 5.86
N ILE A 102 -0.38 -0.20 4.61
CA ILE A 102 -0.76 0.61 3.45
C ILE A 102 -1.82 -0.16 2.65
N ASP A 103 -3.01 0.39 2.56
CA ASP A 103 -4.12 -0.19 1.82
C ASP A 103 -4.33 0.56 0.49
N ILE A 104 -3.92 -0.05 -0.61
CA ILE A 104 -3.96 0.59 -1.94
C ILE A 104 -5.33 0.49 -2.63
N HIS A 105 -6.30 -0.16 -2.02
CA HIS A 105 -7.63 -0.29 -2.57
C HIS A 105 -8.69 -0.18 -1.47
N THR A 106 -9.13 1.05 -1.25
CA THR A 106 -10.24 1.37 -0.34
C THR A 106 -11.28 2.22 -1.06
N HIS A 107 -12.43 2.37 -0.43
CA HIS A 107 -13.44 3.39 -0.72
C HIS A 107 -13.67 4.26 0.54
N ALA A 108 -12.61 4.47 1.32
CA ALA A 108 -12.65 5.18 2.60
C ALA A 108 -13.10 6.65 2.44
N ALA A 109 -12.78 7.27 1.31
CA ALA A 109 -13.19 8.65 1.03
C ALA A 109 -14.68 8.79 0.62
N ARG A 110 -15.48 7.72 0.66
CA ARG A 110 -16.95 7.81 0.55
C ARG A 110 -17.65 8.14 1.87
N ALA A 111 -16.97 7.91 2.99
CA ALA A 111 -17.48 8.16 4.33
C ALA A 111 -16.55 9.13 5.06
N LYS A 112 -17.12 10.12 5.76
CA LYS A 112 -16.34 11.15 6.46
C LYS A 112 -15.41 10.57 7.52
N ASP A 113 -15.83 9.49 8.17
CA ASP A 113 -15.09 8.76 9.21
C ASP A 113 -14.27 7.56 8.66
N GLY A 114 -14.41 7.26 7.37
CA GLY A 114 -13.72 6.14 6.72
C GLY A 114 -12.20 6.15 6.93
N PRO A 115 -11.49 7.28 6.70
CA PRO A 115 -10.05 7.37 6.96
C PRO A 115 -9.67 7.06 8.42
N ALA A 116 -10.46 7.54 9.38
CA ALA A 116 -10.20 7.30 10.81
C ALA A 116 -10.41 5.83 11.20
N ILE A 117 -11.43 5.17 10.62
CA ILE A 117 -11.67 3.74 10.83
C ILE A 117 -10.52 2.91 10.25
N CYS A 118 -10.06 3.20 9.04
CA CYS A 118 -8.89 2.53 8.46
C CYS A 118 -7.63 2.73 9.34
N LEU A 119 -7.44 3.94 9.87
CA LEU A 119 -6.33 4.24 10.77
C LEU A 119 -6.39 3.43 12.07
N ALA A 120 -7.57 3.22 12.64
CA ALA A 120 -7.78 2.38 13.82
C ALA A 120 -7.44 0.90 13.56
N ASP A 121 -7.57 0.43 12.32
CA ASP A 121 -7.18 -0.93 11.89
C ASP A 121 -5.67 -1.08 11.64
N GLY A 122 -4.86 0.00 11.83
CA GLY A 122 -3.42 0.00 11.58
C GLY A 122 -3.01 0.52 10.21
N VAL A 123 -3.96 0.99 9.40
CA VAL A 123 -3.71 1.50 8.04
C VAL A 123 -3.27 2.96 8.11
N THR A 124 -1.96 3.19 8.03
CA THR A 124 -1.35 4.54 8.11
C THR A 124 -1.18 5.21 6.76
N GLY A 125 -1.59 4.56 5.68
CA GLY A 125 -1.63 5.13 4.34
C GLY A 125 -2.67 4.42 3.49
N PHE A 126 -3.43 5.14 2.65
CA PHE A 126 -4.42 4.50 1.78
C PHE A 126 -4.60 5.20 0.43
N ILE A 127 -5.16 4.42 -0.52
CA ILE A 127 -5.66 4.91 -1.80
C ILE A 127 -7.18 4.68 -1.86
N ASP A 128 -7.94 5.75 -2.12
CA ASP A 128 -9.34 5.60 -2.57
C ASP A 128 -9.34 5.17 -4.03
N ALA A 129 -9.86 3.98 -4.30
CA ALA A 129 -9.74 3.33 -5.59
C ALA A 129 -10.90 3.69 -6.53
N GLY A 130 -11.10 4.98 -6.77
CA GLY A 130 -12.05 5.47 -7.76
C GLY A 130 -13.50 5.40 -7.31
N SER A 131 -13.77 5.81 -6.08
CA SER A 131 -15.13 5.92 -5.56
C SER A 131 -16.00 6.87 -6.38
N GLN A 132 -15.41 7.96 -6.88
CA GLN A 132 -16.08 8.95 -7.72
C GLN A 132 -15.33 9.16 -9.04
N GLY A 133 -16.07 9.57 -10.06
CA GLY A 133 -15.51 10.07 -11.32
C GLY A 133 -15.49 11.60 -11.34
N ALA A 134 -15.18 12.16 -12.51
CA ALA A 134 -14.92 13.59 -12.68
C ALA A 134 -16.06 14.49 -12.18
N ASP A 135 -17.33 14.06 -12.32
CA ASP A 135 -18.50 14.89 -11.95
C ASP A 135 -18.61 15.15 -10.44
N ARG A 136 -18.06 14.24 -9.61
CA ARG A 136 -18.14 14.33 -8.14
C ARG A 136 -16.80 14.10 -7.46
N ILE A 137 -15.71 14.30 -8.17
CA ILE A 137 -14.36 14.03 -7.64
C ILE A 137 -14.02 14.89 -6.43
N GLU A 138 -14.61 16.08 -6.31
CA GLU A 138 -14.39 17.00 -5.20
C GLU A 138 -14.76 16.38 -3.85
N ASP A 139 -15.79 15.53 -3.81
CA ASP A 139 -16.23 14.83 -2.59
C ASP A 139 -15.09 13.94 -2.04
N VAL A 140 -14.46 13.16 -2.92
CA VAL A 140 -13.33 12.29 -2.58
C VAL A 140 -12.08 13.11 -2.26
N VAL A 141 -11.78 14.13 -3.05
CA VAL A 141 -10.62 15.00 -2.85
C VAL A 141 -10.68 15.69 -1.49
N ALA A 142 -11.86 16.20 -1.09
CA ALA A 142 -12.03 16.87 0.20
C ALA A 142 -11.76 15.92 1.38
N ILE A 143 -12.34 14.72 1.37
CA ILE A 143 -12.14 13.74 2.45
C ILE A 143 -10.70 13.23 2.45
N THR A 144 -10.13 12.89 1.28
CA THR A 144 -8.75 12.41 1.15
C THR A 144 -7.75 13.45 1.66
N ARG A 145 -7.94 14.73 1.33
CA ARG A 145 -7.09 15.84 1.79
C ARG A 145 -7.20 16.09 3.29
N SER A 146 -8.36 15.81 3.89
CA SER A 146 -8.60 15.97 5.34
C SER A 146 -8.15 14.77 6.17
N ALA A 147 -7.77 13.65 5.56
CA ALA A 147 -7.30 12.47 6.27
C ALA A 147 -6.05 12.78 7.10
N ALA A 148 -5.98 12.23 8.32
CA ALA A 148 -4.83 12.40 9.19
C ALA A 148 -3.58 11.67 8.64
N GLN A 149 -3.79 10.51 8.02
CA GLN A 149 -2.74 9.71 7.37
C GLN A 149 -2.55 10.13 5.91
N PRO A 150 -1.36 9.91 5.33
CA PRO A 150 -1.13 10.03 3.90
C PRO A 150 -2.17 9.27 3.08
N ALA A 151 -2.84 9.99 2.20
CA ALA A 151 -3.90 9.44 1.38
C ALA A 151 -3.88 10.03 -0.02
N ARG A 152 -4.24 9.22 -1.02
CA ARG A 152 -4.44 9.62 -2.40
C ARG A 152 -5.68 8.94 -2.94
N ALA A 153 -6.05 9.28 -4.16
CA ALA A 153 -7.20 8.68 -4.83
C ALA A 153 -6.90 8.41 -6.31
N LEU A 154 -7.66 7.48 -6.87
CA LEU A 154 -7.80 7.31 -8.30
C LEU A 154 -9.11 7.96 -8.75
N VAL A 155 -9.13 8.55 -9.94
CA VAL A 155 -10.40 8.96 -10.54
C VAL A 155 -11.03 7.77 -11.26
N ASN A 156 -12.33 7.53 -11.06
CA ASN A 156 -13.06 6.55 -11.86
C ASN A 156 -13.18 7.06 -13.31
N ILE A 157 -12.90 6.19 -14.29
CA ILE A 157 -13.05 6.54 -15.71
C ILE A 157 -14.52 6.85 -16.06
N GLY A 158 -15.47 6.22 -15.40
CA GLY A 158 -16.90 6.57 -15.45
C GLY A 158 -17.14 7.89 -14.73
N ARG A 159 -17.52 8.94 -15.46
CA ARG A 159 -17.58 10.31 -14.97
C ARG A 159 -18.42 10.51 -13.71
N ALA A 160 -19.48 9.68 -13.51
CA ALA A 160 -20.31 9.71 -12.31
C ALA A 160 -19.76 8.89 -11.14
N GLY A 161 -18.68 8.12 -11.34
CA GLY A 161 -18.12 7.19 -10.35
C GLY A 161 -18.86 5.86 -10.30
N ILE A 162 -18.85 5.20 -9.13
CA ILE A 162 -19.48 3.90 -8.91
C ILE A 162 -21.00 4.05 -8.90
N LEU A 163 -21.66 3.37 -9.84
CA LEU A 163 -23.11 3.36 -10.01
C LEU A 163 -23.69 1.94 -9.89
N PRO A 164 -24.89 1.78 -9.30
CA PRO A 164 -25.56 0.48 -9.23
C PRO A 164 -25.88 -0.14 -10.60
N GLU A 165 -26.22 0.72 -11.59
CA GLU A 165 -26.54 0.32 -12.96
C GLU A 165 -25.31 0.11 -13.85
N GLY A 166 -24.11 0.26 -13.30
CA GLY A 166 -22.82 0.16 -13.99
C GLY A 166 -22.23 1.51 -14.39
N ASP A 167 -20.91 1.65 -14.15
CA ASP A 167 -20.20 2.92 -14.31
C ASP A 167 -20.13 3.35 -15.78
N THR A 168 -19.94 2.37 -16.68
CA THR A 168 -19.62 2.56 -18.10
C THR A 168 -20.42 1.64 -19.04
N MET A 169 -21.60 1.16 -18.59
CA MET A 169 -22.55 0.46 -19.47
C MET A 169 -22.94 1.33 -20.67
N ASP A 170 -23.11 2.62 -20.43
CA ASP A 170 -23.08 3.64 -21.46
C ASP A 170 -21.64 4.12 -21.64
N ILE A 171 -21.03 3.80 -22.78
CA ILE A 171 -19.61 4.13 -23.07
C ILE A 171 -19.35 5.64 -23.12
N SER A 172 -20.39 6.48 -23.31
CA SER A 172 -20.24 7.93 -23.27
C SER A 172 -19.82 8.44 -21.88
N ARG A 173 -20.11 7.67 -20.83
CA ARG A 173 -19.70 7.96 -19.44
C ARG A 173 -18.20 7.75 -19.21
N ALA A 174 -17.51 6.95 -20.02
CA ALA A 174 -16.04 6.82 -19.99
C ALA A 174 -15.40 8.03 -20.70
N ASP A 175 -15.43 9.17 -20.03
CA ASP A 175 -15.07 10.48 -20.59
C ASP A 175 -13.58 10.81 -20.33
N VAL A 176 -12.76 10.66 -21.37
CA VAL A 176 -11.31 10.91 -21.35
C VAL A 176 -10.99 12.36 -20.99
N GLY A 177 -11.74 13.31 -21.56
CA GLY A 177 -11.51 14.74 -21.32
C GLY A 177 -11.79 15.15 -19.89
N ALA A 178 -12.96 14.71 -19.35
CA ALA A 178 -13.34 15.01 -17.98
C ALA A 178 -12.38 14.38 -16.96
N ALA A 179 -12.00 13.11 -17.14
CA ALA A 179 -11.09 12.42 -16.24
C ALA A 179 -9.67 13.05 -16.27
N ARG A 180 -9.18 13.43 -17.46
CA ARG A 180 -7.90 14.14 -17.59
C ARG A 180 -7.92 15.51 -16.90
N ALA A 181 -8.98 16.29 -17.10
CA ALA A 181 -9.13 17.58 -16.45
C ALA A 181 -9.16 17.46 -14.90
N ALA A 182 -9.83 16.42 -14.38
CA ALA A 182 -9.84 16.13 -12.95
C ALA A 182 -8.43 15.80 -12.42
N LEU A 183 -7.67 14.94 -13.12
CA LEU A 183 -6.27 14.60 -12.79
C LEU A 183 -5.37 15.84 -12.81
N GLU A 184 -5.51 16.69 -13.81
CA GLU A 184 -4.73 17.92 -13.94
C GLU A 184 -5.03 18.93 -12.83
N LYS A 185 -6.31 19.05 -12.45
CA LYS A 185 -6.76 19.95 -11.39
C LYS A 185 -6.29 19.51 -10.00
N HIS A 186 -6.23 18.21 -9.74
CA HIS A 186 -5.97 17.63 -8.42
C HIS A 186 -4.74 16.72 -8.40
N ARG A 187 -3.63 17.13 -9.03
CA ARG A 187 -2.37 16.35 -9.11
C ARG A 187 -1.76 16.02 -7.76
N ASP A 188 -2.09 16.78 -6.73
CA ASP A 188 -1.65 16.56 -5.35
C ASP A 188 -2.39 15.39 -4.68
N ILE A 189 -3.57 15.00 -5.20
CA ILE A 189 -4.43 13.94 -4.64
C ILE A 189 -4.62 12.78 -5.61
N LEU A 190 -4.84 13.04 -6.91
CA LEU A 190 -5.17 12.02 -7.87
C LEU A 190 -3.90 11.43 -8.50
N VAL A 191 -3.70 10.12 -8.30
CA VAL A 191 -2.47 9.41 -8.68
C VAL A 191 -2.69 8.32 -9.73
N GLY A 192 -3.81 8.31 -10.42
CA GLY A 192 -4.13 7.35 -11.47
C GLY A 192 -5.61 7.25 -11.79
N VAL A 193 -5.97 6.26 -12.57
CA VAL A 193 -7.35 6.00 -13.03
C VAL A 193 -7.81 4.62 -12.56
N LYS A 194 -9.05 4.53 -12.08
CA LYS A 194 -9.76 3.26 -11.84
C LYS A 194 -10.64 2.93 -13.03
N ALA A 195 -10.52 1.71 -13.55
CA ALA A 195 -11.38 1.15 -14.57
C ALA A 195 -12.05 -0.14 -14.07
N ARG A 196 -13.37 -0.15 -13.92
CA ARG A 196 -14.12 -1.34 -13.52
C ARG A 196 -14.62 -2.05 -14.78
N LEU A 197 -14.17 -3.29 -15.00
CA LEU A 197 -14.33 -4.01 -16.27
C LEU A 197 -15.34 -5.16 -16.21
N SER A 198 -15.99 -5.39 -15.06
CA SER A 198 -16.96 -6.47 -14.91
C SER A 198 -18.17 -6.27 -15.84
N ARG A 199 -18.80 -7.39 -16.22
CA ARG A 199 -19.96 -7.42 -17.10
C ARG A 199 -21.13 -6.55 -16.64
N ASP A 200 -21.38 -6.51 -15.34
CA ASP A 200 -22.41 -5.69 -14.70
C ASP A 200 -22.04 -4.20 -14.57
N VAL A 201 -20.80 -3.83 -14.87
CA VAL A 201 -20.27 -2.47 -14.73
C VAL A 201 -19.99 -1.83 -16.09
N ALA A 202 -19.31 -2.53 -16.97
CA ALA A 202 -18.89 -2.05 -18.29
C ALA A 202 -19.62 -2.75 -19.46
N GLY A 203 -20.28 -3.89 -19.21
CA GLY A 203 -20.85 -4.68 -20.27
C GLY A 203 -19.81 -5.08 -21.31
N SER A 204 -20.17 -5.00 -22.59
CA SER A 204 -19.26 -5.26 -23.72
C SER A 204 -18.27 -4.11 -23.98
N ASN A 205 -18.32 -3.04 -23.21
CA ASN A 205 -17.43 -1.89 -23.35
C ASN A 205 -16.09 -2.05 -22.64
N ASP A 206 -15.85 -3.14 -21.91
CA ASP A 206 -14.69 -3.38 -21.03
C ASP A 206 -13.35 -3.10 -21.72
N TYR A 207 -13.18 -3.55 -22.97
CA TYR A 207 -11.97 -3.27 -23.75
C TYR A 207 -11.80 -1.77 -24.05
N GLU A 208 -12.85 -1.11 -24.51
CA GLU A 208 -12.79 0.32 -24.84
C GLU A 208 -12.64 1.19 -23.59
N VAL A 209 -13.24 0.80 -22.47
CA VAL A 209 -13.05 1.44 -21.16
C VAL A 209 -11.58 1.40 -20.73
N LEU A 210 -10.94 0.24 -20.83
CA LEU A 210 -9.52 0.09 -20.51
C LEU A 210 -8.63 0.89 -21.47
N ARG A 211 -8.93 0.86 -22.77
CA ARG A 211 -8.22 1.63 -23.79
C ARG A 211 -8.26 3.14 -23.48
N ARG A 212 -9.45 3.67 -23.14
CA ARG A 212 -9.62 5.08 -22.75
C ARG A 212 -8.90 5.42 -21.44
N ALA A 213 -8.93 4.52 -20.46
CA ALA A 213 -8.17 4.71 -19.22
C ALA A 213 -6.67 4.83 -19.50
N GLN A 214 -6.12 3.98 -20.37
CA GLN A 214 -4.72 4.03 -20.79
C GLN A 214 -4.38 5.32 -21.59
N GLU A 215 -5.31 5.80 -22.41
CA GLU A 215 -5.15 7.06 -23.14
C GLU A 215 -4.98 8.26 -22.20
N ILE A 216 -5.66 8.25 -21.05
CA ILE A 216 -5.55 9.31 -20.03
C ILE A 216 -4.20 9.25 -19.33
N VAL A 217 -3.81 8.08 -18.81
CA VAL A 217 -2.67 7.97 -17.88
C VAL A 217 -1.32 7.92 -18.59
N THR A 218 -1.25 7.45 -19.85
CA THR A 218 0.02 7.26 -20.57
C THR A 218 0.86 8.54 -20.68
N PRO A 219 0.29 9.70 -21.09
CA PRO A 219 1.04 10.94 -21.15
C PRO A 219 1.49 11.47 -19.78
N LEU A 220 0.84 11.04 -18.70
CA LEU A 220 1.08 11.48 -17.33
C LEU A 220 1.99 10.53 -16.55
N ASN A 221 2.33 9.37 -17.14
CA ASN A 221 3.09 8.29 -16.48
C ASN A 221 2.43 7.85 -15.17
N LEU A 222 1.10 7.75 -15.15
CA LEU A 222 0.31 7.30 -14.01
C LEU A 222 -0.21 5.87 -14.25
N PRO A 223 -0.55 5.11 -13.19
CA PRO A 223 -1.11 3.78 -13.32
C PRO A 223 -2.61 3.78 -13.60
N VAL A 224 -3.07 2.69 -14.24
CA VAL A 224 -4.45 2.26 -14.21
C VAL A 224 -4.59 1.13 -13.19
N MET A 225 -5.59 1.20 -12.33
CA MET A 225 -6.03 0.06 -11.53
C MET A 225 -7.29 -0.50 -12.17
N ILE A 226 -7.23 -1.73 -12.68
CA ILE A 226 -8.41 -2.42 -13.19
C ILE A 226 -9.08 -3.24 -12.09
N HIS A 227 -10.41 -3.12 -11.99
CA HIS A 227 -11.24 -4.10 -11.30
C HIS A 227 -11.47 -5.26 -12.27
N MET A 228 -10.76 -6.34 -12.06
CA MET A 228 -10.89 -7.57 -12.85
C MET A 228 -11.88 -8.50 -12.15
N GLY A 229 -12.73 -9.10 -12.92
CA GLY A 229 -13.66 -10.13 -12.46
C GLY A 229 -14.88 -10.16 -13.35
N GLN A 230 -15.18 -11.36 -13.90
CA GLN A 230 -16.34 -11.58 -14.76
C GLN A 230 -16.43 -10.59 -15.94
N THR A 231 -15.28 -10.25 -16.55
CA THR A 231 -15.22 -9.41 -17.76
C THR A 231 -15.95 -10.07 -18.94
N MET A 232 -16.42 -9.28 -19.90
CA MET A 232 -16.97 -9.82 -21.16
C MET A 232 -15.87 -10.23 -22.12
N SER A 233 -14.81 -9.41 -22.23
CA SER A 233 -13.64 -9.73 -23.04
C SER A 233 -12.72 -10.73 -22.33
N PRO A 234 -12.11 -11.68 -23.04
CA PRO A 234 -11.11 -12.56 -22.48
C PRO A 234 -9.86 -11.78 -22.03
N LEU A 235 -9.17 -12.28 -20.98
CA LEU A 235 -7.99 -11.62 -20.45
C LEU A 235 -6.85 -11.50 -21.47
N ALA A 236 -6.75 -12.44 -22.42
CA ALA A 236 -5.83 -12.37 -23.55
C ALA A 236 -5.98 -11.12 -24.43
N ARG A 237 -7.20 -10.52 -24.44
CA ARG A 237 -7.48 -9.26 -25.13
C ARG A 237 -7.22 -8.03 -24.25
N LEU A 238 -7.52 -8.12 -22.95
CA LEU A 238 -7.41 -6.99 -22.02
C LEU A 238 -5.98 -6.77 -21.53
N PHE A 239 -5.28 -7.82 -21.12
CA PHE A 239 -3.99 -7.71 -20.45
C PHE A 239 -2.84 -7.15 -21.29
N PRO A 240 -2.81 -7.32 -22.64
CA PRO A 240 -1.83 -6.62 -23.48
C PRO A 240 -1.90 -5.08 -23.41
N LEU A 241 -3.03 -4.50 -22.99
CA LEU A 241 -3.18 -3.07 -22.79
C LEU A 241 -2.52 -2.56 -21.50
N LEU A 242 -2.26 -3.46 -20.52
CA LEU A 242 -1.65 -3.10 -19.25
C LEU A 242 -0.16 -2.84 -19.39
N LYS A 243 0.34 -1.84 -18.68
CA LYS A 243 1.73 -1.37 -18.67
C LYS A 243 2.41 -1.66 -17.33
N PRO A 244 3.75 -1.57 -17.26
CA PRO A 244 4.46 -1.60 -15.99
C PRO A 244 3.88 -0.56 -15.03
N GLY A 245 3.62 -0.96 -13.78
CA GLY A 245 3.01 -0.12 -12.75
C GLY A 245 1.48 -0.17 -12.67
N ASP A 246 0.79 -0.69 -13.71
CA ASP A 246 -0.65 -0.92 -13.63
C ASP A 246 -0.99 -2.01 -12.60
N ILE A 247 -2.20 -1.95 -12.06
CA ILE A 247 -2.65 -2.84 -10.99
C ILE A 247 -3.89 -3.63 -11.46
N VAL A 248 -3.83 -4.95 -11.30
CA VAL A 248 -4.96 -5.85 -11.42
C VAL A 248 -5.45 -6.19 -10.03
N THR A 249 -6.55 -5.59 -9.60
CA THR A 249 -7.18 -5.93 -8.31
C THR A 249 -8.30 -6.95 -8.48
N HIS A 250 -8.64 -7.65 -7.39
CA HIS A 250 -9.56 -8.79 -7.34
C HIS A 250 -9.02 -10.03 -8.08
N MET A 251 -7.73 -10.29 -7.95
CA MET A 251 -7.07 -11.39 -8.67
C MET A 251 -7.66 -12.78 -8.39
N PHE A 252 -8.43 -12.94 -7.32
CA PHE A 252 -9.11 -14.18 -6.94
C PHE A 252 -10.57 -14.27 -7.37
N ALA A 253 -10.99 -13.37 -8.29
CA ALA A 253 -12.32 -13.42 -8.86
C ALA A 253 -12.54 -14.73 -9.63
N PRO A 254 -13.72 -15.38 -9.44
CA PRO A 254 -14.03 -16.62 -10.14
C PRO A 254 -14.38 -16.38 -11.62
N PRO A 255 -14.48 -17.45 -12.42
CA PRO A 255 -14.99 -17.39 -13.79
C PRO A 255 -16.34 -16.64 -13.91
N PRO A 256 -16.66 -16.07 -15.11
CA PRO A 256 -15.84 -16.14 -16.33
C PRO A 256 -14.62 -15.22 -16.27
N ASN A 257 -13.58 -15.57 -17.06
CA ASN A 257 -12.32 -14.80 -17.17
C ASN A 257 -11.57 -14.62 -15.85
N SER A 258 -11.38 -15.74 -15.12
CA SER A 258 -10.43 -15.81 -13.99
C SER A 258 -8.98 -15.81 -14.52
N ILE A 259 -8.01 -15.57 -13.61
CA ILE A 259 -6.57 -15.62 -13.95
C ILE A 259 -6.05 -17.07 -14.17
N ILE A 260 -6.88 -18.07 -13.89
CA ILE A 260 -6.57 -19.51 -14.13
C ILE A 260 -7.52 -20.10 -15.15
N ASP A 261 -7.03 -21.12 -15.86
CA ASP A 261 -7.86 -21.98 -16.72
C ASP A 261 -8.66 -23.01 -15.89
N ASP A 262 -9.48 -23.80 -16.57
CA ASP A 262 -10.30 -24.85 -15.94
C ASP A 262 -9.43 -25.94 -15.24
N ASN A 263 -8.18 -26.10 -15.66
CA ASN A 263 -7.21 -27.03 -15.06
C ASN A 263 -6.43 -26.40 -13.88
N GLY A 264 -6.71 -25.15 -13.50
CA GLY A 264 -6.02 -24.43 -12.44
C GLY A 264 -4.66 -23.86 -12.81
N ARG A 265 -4.31 -23.82 -14.08
CA ARG A 265 -3.03 -23.23 -14.54
C ARG A 265 -3.20 -21.75 -14.76
N ILE A 266 -2.20 -20.98 -14.32
CA ILE A 266 -2.17 -19.53 -14.57
C ILE A 266 -2.11 -19.27 -16.08
N LEU A 267 -2.96 -18.40 -16.57
CA LEU A 267 -3.05 -18.04 -17.98
C LEU A 267 -1.73 -17.39 -18.47
N PRO A 268 -1.27 -17.68 -19.69
CA PRO A 268 -0.02 -17.15 -20.24
C PRO A 268 0.04 -15.61 -20.25
N GLU A 269 -1.08 -14.95 -20.58
CA GLU A 269 -1.21 -13.49 -20.58
C GLU A 269 -1.07 -12.88 -19.17
N VAL A 270 -1.51 -13.59 -18.13
CA VAL A 270 -1.35 -13.20 -16.72
C VAL A 270 0.13 -13.24 -16.33
N LEU A 271 0.80 -14.35 -16.65
CA LEU A 271 2.25 -14.48 -16.43
C LEU A 271 3.04 -13.42 -17.21
N ALA A 272 2.63 -13.14 -18.45
CA ALA A 272 3.25 -12.11 -19.28
C ALA A 272 3.06 -10.71 -18.69
N ALA A 273 1.86 -10.39 -18.16
CA ALA A 273 1.58 -9.11 -17.51
C ALA A 273 2.45 -8.93 -16.27
N ARG A 274 2.56 -9.95 -15.38
CA ARG A 274 3.44 -9.89 -14.21
C ARG A 274 4.92 -9.67 -14.61
N ARG A 275 5.41 -10.39 -15.63
CA ARG A 275 6.78 -10.17 -16.11
C ARG A 275 7.03 -8.77 -16.66
N ARG A 276 6.01 -8.09 -17.17
CA ARG A 276 6.09 -6.68 -17.58
C ARG A 276 6.07 -5.69 -16.42
N GLY A 277 5.79 -6.12 -15.20
CA GLY A 277 5.72 -5.25 -14.02
C GLY A 277 4.30 -4.77 -13.69
N VAL A 278 3.27 -5.51 -14.12
CA VAL A 278 1.90 -5.31 -13.66
C VAL A 278 1.75 -5.94 -12.28
N TRP A 279 1.17 -5.21 -11.34
CA TRP A 279 0.92 -5.65 -9.96
C TRP A 279 -0.39 -6.43 -9.85
N PHE A 280 -0.39 -7.48 -9.02
CA PHE A 280 -1.57 -8.29 -8.73
C PHE A 280 -1.98 -8.14 -7.27
N ASP A 281 -3.15 -7.59 -7.07
CA ASP A 281 -3.70 -7.19 -5.79
C ASP A 281 -4.89 -8.03 -5.37
N VAL A 282 -5.02 -8.30 -4.06
CA VAL A 282 -6.12 -9.11 -3.52
C VAL A 282 -7.46 -8.40 -3.70
N GLY A 283 -7.58 -7.14 -3.25
CA GLY A 283 -8.84 -6.39 -3.33
C GLY A 283 -10.01 -7.20 -2.77
N HIS A 284 -10.01 -7.52 -1.47
CA HIS A 284 -10.93 -8.51 -0.90
C HIS A 284 -12.40 -8.25 -1.24
N GLY A 285 -12.87 -7.02 -0.99
CA GLY A 285 -14.25 -6.62 -1.23
C GLY A 285 -15.30 -7.41 -0.47
N ARG A 286 -16.56 -7.16 -0.82
CA ARG A 286 -17.73 -7.81 -0.17
C ARG A 286 -18.47 -8.80 -1.04
N THR A 287 -18.36 -8.71 -2.38
CA THR A 287 -19.13 -9.53 -3.32
C THR A 287 -18.33 -9.80 -4.59
N GLY A 288 -18.29 -11.05 -5.05
CA GLY A 288 -17.80 -11.41 -6.38
C GLY A 288 -16.28 -11.45 -6.59
N HIS A 289 -15.48 -10.99 -5.64
CA HIS A 289 -14.06 -10.70 -5.85
C HIS A 289 -13.12 -11.81 -5.38
N LEU A 290 -13.54 -12.61 -4.40
CA LEU A 290 -12.75 -13.67 -3.81
C LEU A 290 -13.60 -14.89 -3.53
N ARG A 291 -13.16 -16.05 -4.05
CA ARG A 291 -13.77 -17.35 -3.77
C ARG A 291 -12.68 -18.35 -3.37
N TRP A 292 -12.91 -19.12 -2.31
CA TRP A 292 -11.89 -19.96 -1.69
C TRP A 292 -11.27 -20.99 -2.62
N ASP A 293 -12.04 -21.62 -3.48
CA ASP A 293 -11.52 -22.59 -4.45
C ASP A 293 -10.58 -21.96 -5.48
N ILE A 294 -10.82 -20.69 -5.85
CA ILE A 294 -9.92 -19.93 -6.74
C ILE A 294 -8.65 -19.53 -5.99
N VAL A 295 -8.78 -19.03 -4.76
CA VAL A 295 -7.61 -18.71 -3.91
C VAL A 295 -6.70 -19.93 -3.82
N GLU A 296 -7.25 -21.09 -3.45
CA GLU A 296 -6.49 -22.32 -3.26
C GLU A 296 -5.76 -22.73 -4.54
N ARG A 297 -6.46 -22.80 -5.67
CA ARG A 297 -5.89 -23.19 -6.97
C ARG A 297 -4.81 -22.22 -7.46
N VAL A 298 -5.02 -20.90 -7.30
CA VAL A 298 -4.07 -19.86 -7.69
C VAL A 298 -2.79 -19.96 -6.85
N LEU A 299 -2.92 -20.14 -5.53
CA LEU A 299 -1.78 -20.26 -4.64
C LEU A 299 -1.02 -21.59 -4.83
N GLN A 300 -1.73 -22.72 -5.09
CA GLN A 300 -1.12 -24.01 -5.45
C GLN A 300 -0.34 -23.94 -6.77
N ALA A 301 -0.79 -23.08 -7.70
CA ALA A 301 -0.04 -22.80 -8.93
C ALA A 301 1.19 -21.88 -8.70
N GLY A 302 1.50 -21.50 -7.45
CA GLY A 302 2.64 -20.66 -7.10
C GLY A 302 2.46 -19.17 -7.45
N PHE A 303 1.23 -18.72 -7.74
CA PHE A 303 0.97 -17.34 -8.12
C PHE A 303 0.40 -16.55 -6.92
N TRP A 304 1.31 -16.04 -6.10
CA TRP A 304 0.98 -15.27 -4.91
C TRP A 304 0.64 -13.81 -5.24
N PRO A 305 -0.24 -13.13 -4.45
CA PRO A 305 -0.51 -11.71 -4.63
C PRO A 305 0.75 -10.88 -4.41
N ASP A 306 0.86 -9.77 -5.10
CA ASP A 306 1.93 -8.79 -4.87
C ASP A 306 1.57 -7.86 -3.72
N THR A 307 0.28 -7.50 -3.59
CA THR A 307 -0.25 -6.62 -2.53
C THR A 307 -1.54 -7.18 -1.94
N PHE A 308 -1.78 -6.83 -0.70
CA PHE A 308 -3.08 -6.99 -0.05
C PHE A 308 -3.77 -5.64 0.03
N SER A 309 -5.07 -5.66 -0.20
CA SER A 309 -5.96 -4.54 0.01
C SER A 309 -7.36 -5.02 0.39
N THR A 310 -8.14 -4.13 0.99
CA THR A 310 -9.44 -4.51 1.54
C THR A 310 -10.61 -4.32 0.59
N ASP A 311 -10.50 -3.42 -0.39
CA ASP A 311 -11.69 -2.85 -1.07
C ASP A 311 -12.71 -2.36 -0.02
N TRP A 312 -12.19 -1.58 0.92
CA TRP A 312 -12.90 -1.18 2.12
C TRP A 312 -14.13 -0.34 1.80
N THR A 313 -15.27 -0.75 2.35
CA THR A 313 -16.49 0.05 2.45
C THR A 313 -17.07 -0.11 3.85
N VAL A 314 -17.97 0.77 4.27
CA VAL A 314 -18.67 0.63 5.57
C VAL A 314 -19.39 -0.73 5.64
N GLU A 315 -20.08 -1.10 4.56
CA GLU A 315 -20.83 -2.37 4.47
C GLU A 315 -19.90 -3.57 4.38
N GLY A 316 -18.70 -3.41 3.81
CA GLY A 316 -17.69 -4.46 3.71
C GLY A 316 -17.22 -4.99 5.06
N ARG A 317 -17.22 -4.14 6.08
CA ARG A 317 -16.83 -4.53 7.45
C ARG A 317 -17.71 -5.63 8.03
N THR A 318 -18.98 -5.64 7.71
CA THR A 318 -19.93 -6.69 8.15
C THR A 318 -20.08 -7.83 7.14
N ALA A 319 -19.49 -7.68 5.95
CA ALA A 319 -19.58 -8.65 4.85
C ALA A 319 -18.25 -9.39 4.60
N GLY A 320 -17.47 -9.69 5.65
CA GLY A 320 -16.28 -10.52 5.58
C GLY A 320 -14.95 -9.78 5.52
N VAL A 321 -14.87 -8.47 5.21
CA VAL A 321 -13.64 -7.68 5.33
C VAL A 321 -13.24 -7.54 6.79
N VAL A 322 -14.14 -7.13 7.65
CA VAL A 322 -13.98 -6.85 9.08
C VAL A 322 -12.97 -5.73 9.32
N ASP A 323 -11.69 -6.00 9.16
CA ASP A 323 -10.55 -5.09 9.24
C ASP A 323 -9.42 -5.58 8.32
N PHE A 324 -8.40 -4.76 8.09
CA PHE A 324 -7.29 -5.15 7.22
C PHE A 324 -6.48 -6.34 7.80
N PRO A 325 -6.15 -6.41 9.10
CA PRO A 325 -5.54 -7.59 9.70
C PRO A 325 -6.35 -8.88 9.51
N ASN A 326 -7.70 -8.80 9.49
CA ASN A 326 -8.54 -9.95 9.16
C ASN A 326 -8.35 -10.44 7.72
N VAL A 327 -8.26 -9.51 6.76
CA VAL A 327 -7.98 -9.87 5.36
C VAL A 327 -6.64 -10.59 5.26
N LEU A 328 -5.59 -10.09 5.93
CA LEU A 328 -4.28 -10.75 5.98
C LEU A 328 -4.36 -12.15 6.59
N SER A 329 -5.11 -12.29 7.69
CA SER A 329 -5.22 -13.55 8.43
C SER A 329 -5.76 -14.70 7.59
N LYS A 330 -6.63 -14.41 6.62
CA LYS A 330 -7.22 -15.39 5.71
C LYS A 330 -6.18 -16.20 4.92
N PHE A 331 -4.96 -15.67 4.79
CA PHE A 331 -3.91 -16.29 4.00
C PHE A 331 -2.86 -17.05 4.83
N LEU A 332 -2.96 -16.99 6.17
CA LEU A 332 -2.06 -17.75 7.05
C LEU A 332 -2.23 -19.26 6.86
N ASP A 333 -3.49 -19.74 6.76
CA ASP A 333 -3.78 -21.17 6.58
C ASP A 333 -3.48 -21.69 5.15
N PHE A 334 -3.14 -20.79 4.21
CA PHE A 334 -2.62 -21.14 2.90
C PHE A 334 -1.09 -21.22 2.87
N GLY A 335 -0.42 -21.07 4.01
CA GLY A 335 1.04 -21.22 4.14
C GLY A 335 1.82 -19.91 3.97
N MET A 336 1.16 -18.74 3.89
CA MET A 336 1.87 -17.47 3.99
C MET A 336 2.37 -17.25 5.40
N THR A 337 3.64 -16.86 5.55
CA THR A 337 4.18 -16.43 6.83
C THR A 337 3.68 -15.02 7.18
N VAL A 338 3.70 -14.66 8.48
CA VAL A 338 3.39 -13.29 8.90
C VAL A 338 4.32 -12.29 8.18
N ASN A 339 5.58 -12.64 7.99
CA ASN A 339 6.56 -11.81 7.27
C ASN A 339 6.15 -11.55 5.81
N ASP A 340 5.66 -12.58 5.11
CA ASP A 340 5.14 -12.45 3.74
C ASP A 340 3.91 -11.54 3.67
N LEU A 341 2.99 -11.67 4.63
CA LEU A 341 1.80 -10.83 4.71
C LEU A 341 2.18 -9.36 4.95
N ILE A 342 3.08 -9.12 5.91
CA ILE A 342 3.53 -7.76 6.24
C ILE A 342 4.26 -7.13 5.04
N ALA A 343 5.12 -7.87 4.32
CA ALA A 343 5.77 -7.34 3.12
C ALA A 343 4.76 -6.83 2.08
N ARG A 344 3.66 -7.57 1.89
CA ARG A 344 2.61 -7.26 0.92
C ARG A 344 1.60 -6.21 1.39
N ALA A 345 1.63 -5.87 2.68
CA ALA A 345 0.80 -4.83 3.28
C ALA A 345 1.61 -3.55 3.63
N THR A 346 2.93 -3.53 3.40
CA THR A 346 3.82 -2.41 3.75
C THR A 346 4.80 -2.08 2.63
N VAL A 347 5.87 -2.88 2.46
CA VAL A 347 6.96 -2.65 1.49
C VAL A 347 6.45 -2.68 0.04
N ASN A 348 5.60 -3.64 -0.32
CA ASN A 348 5.15 -3.75 -1.70
C ASN A 348 4.25 -2.58 -2.09
N PRO A 349 3.17 -2.24 -1.34
CA PRO A 349 2.34 -1.09 -1.68
C PRO A 349 3.09 0.24 -1.67
N SER A 350 4.16 0.40 -0.87
CA SER A 350 4.99 1.61 -0.90
C SER A 350 5.77 1.77 -2.21
N ARG A 351 5.94 0.69 -2.97
CA ARG A 351 6.56 0.71 -4.31
C ARG A 351 5.56 0.92 -5.44
N VAL A 352 4.27 0.66 -5.19
CA VAL A 352 3.20 0.85 -6.19
C VAL A 352 2.90 2.32 -6.38
N PHE A 353 2.83 3.09 -5.29
CA PHE A 353 2.50 4.50 -5.33
C PHE A 353 3.59 5.35 -4.69
N GLU A 354 4.15 6.28 -5.46
CA GLU A 354 5.26 7.17 -5.07
C GLU A 354 4.99 7.95 -3.78
N VAL A 355 3.73 8.25 -3.47
CA VAL A 355 3.34 8.94 -2.23
C VAL A 355 3.76 8.20 -0.97
N PHE A 356 4.01 6.91 -1.06
CA PHE A 356 4.42 6.06 0.06
C PHE A 356 5.91 5.65 0.01
N HIS A 357 6.72 6.24 -0.87
CA HIS A 357 8.11 5.84 -1.10
C HIS A 357 8.99 5.86 0.16
N ASP A 358 8.70 6.73 1.13
CA ASP A 358 9.42 6.88 2.41
C ASP A 358 8.78 6.07 3.56
N ARG A 359 7.77 5.23 3.26
CA ARG A 359 6.99 4.43 4.21
C ARG A 359 7.16 2.94 3.98
N GLY A 360 6.44 2.12 4.76
CA GLY A 360 6.53 0.66 4.67
C GLY A 360 7.81 0.10 5.27
N THR A 361 8.51 0.88 6.11
CA THR A 361 9.75 0.53 6.80
C THR A 361 9.82 1.17 8.19
N LEU A 362 10.57 0.54 9.11
CA LEU A 362 10.95 1.09 10.42
C LEU A 362 12.42 1.52 10.44
N ASN A 363 13.00 1.79 9.27
CA ASN A 363 14.38 2.27 9.18
C ASN A 363 14.55 3.58 9.96
N VAL A 364 15.69 3.75 10.61
CA VAL A 364 16.02 5.00 11.32
C VAL A 364 15.93 6.17 10.35
N GLY A 365 15.20 7.21 10.75
CA GLY A 365 14.90 8.39 9.95
C GLY A 365 13.59 8.30 9.14
N ALA A 366 12.98 7.13 8.98
CA ALA A 366 11.66 7.00 8.35
C ALA A 366 10.56 7.66 9.20
N PRO A 367 9.44 8.10 8.59
CA PRO A 367 8.26 8.51 9.34
C PRO A 367 7.84 7.43 10.34
N ALA A 368 7.52 7.84 11.56
CA ALA A 368 7.13 6.91 12.62
C ALA A 368 5.66 6.51 12.47
N ASP A 369 5.37 5.79 11.39
CA ASP A 369 4.08 5.17 11.10
C ASP A 369 4.19 3.69 11.45
N VAL A 370 3.47 3.25 12.50
CA VAL A 370 3.61 1.91 13.07
C VAL A 370 2.23 1.29 13.31
N ALA A 371 2.06 0.05 12.89
CA ALA A 371 0.95 -0.79 13.29
C ALA A 371 1.41 -1.80 14.35
N ILE A 372 0.61 -1.94 15.40
CA ILE A 372 0.80 -2.94 16.44
C ILE A 372 -0.32 -3.95 16.29
N LEU A 373 0.04 -5.20 16.07
CA LEU A 373 -0.87 -6.29 15.81
C LEU A 373 -0.75 -7.35 16.93
N GLU A 374 -1.80 -8.10 17.12
CA GLU A 374 -1.81 -9.24 18.01
C GLU A 374 -2.23 -10.48 17.23
N LEU A 375 -1.36 -11.49 17.16
CA LEU A 375 -1.68 -12.79 16.58
C LEU A 375 -2.23 -13.69 17.68
N ARG A 376 -3.51 -14.05 17.57
CA ARG A 376 -4.17 -14.92 18.55
C ARG A 376 -4.45 -16.28 17.94
N PRO A 377 -4.00 -17.36 18.60
CA PRO A 377 -4.45 -18.70 18.26
C PRO A 377 -5.94 -18.87 18.65
N GLY A 378 -6.65 -19.70 17.90
CA GLY A 378 -8.07 -19.95 18.14
C GLY A 378 -8.72 -20.55 16.90
N SER A 379 -10.04 -20.67 16.93
CA SER A 379 -10.84 -21.09 15.79
C SER A 379 -11.58 -19.87 15.25
N TYR A 380 -11.28 -19.48 14.00
CA TYR A 380 -11.81 -18.27 13.38
C TYR A 380 -12.43 -18.61 12.03
N ASP A 381 -13.71 -18.28 11.88
CA ASP A 381 -14.40 -18.47 10.62
C ASP A 381 -14.14 -17.30 9.68
N PHE A 382 -13.45 -17.58 8.59
CA PHE A 382 -13.17 -16.65 7.50
C PHE A 382 -14.16 -16.89 6.36
N VAL A 383 -14.88 -15.84 5.99
CA VAL A 383 -15.92 -15.91 4.96
C VAL A 383 -15.37 -15.31 3.65
N ASP A 384 -15.62 -16.00 2.53
CA ASP A 384 -15.39 -15.46 1.20
C ASP A 384 -16.58 -14.63 0.70
N ASN A 385 -16.50 -14.10 -0.52
CA ASN A 385 -17.58 -13.28 -1.07
C ASN A 385 -18.81 -14.06 -1.53
N TYR A 386 -18.77 -15.40 -1.42
CA TYR A 386 -19.84 -16.32 -1.78
C TYR A 386 -20.43 -17.01 -0.54
N LYS A 387 -20.11 -16.50 0.66
CA LYS A 387 -20.55 -17.03 1.96
C LYS A 387 -20.01 -18.42 2.29
N ASN A 388 -18.97 -18.88 1.57
CA ASN A 388 -18.27 -20.10 1.98
C ASN A 388 -17.40 -19.77 3.18
N VAL A 389 -17.45 -20.63 4.19
CA VAL A 389 -16.67 -20.50 5.43
C VAL A 389 -15.45 -21.39 5.35
N ARG A 390 -14.29 -20.86 5.75
CA ARG A 390 -13.06 -21.59 6.01
C ARG A 390 -12.61 -21.28 7.44
N THR A 391 -12.46 -22.28 8.26
CA THR A 391 -12.02 -22.10 9.64
C THR A 391 -10.50 -22.12 9.70
N GLY A 392 -9.91 -21.02 10.19
CA GLY A 392 -8.48 -20.91 10.43
C GLY A 392 -8.11 -21.06 11.89
N SER A 393 -6.84 -21.36 12.13
CA SER A 393 -6.27 -21.67 13.46
C SER A 393 -5.74 -20.46 14.21
N GLN A 394 -5.65 -19.30 13.55
CA GLN A 394 -5.12 -18.06 14.12
C GLN A 394 -5.62 -16.82 13.37
N ARG A 395 -5.64 -15.68 14.06
CA ARG A 395 -6.05 -14.40 13.47
C ARG A 395 -5.21 -13.25 14.01
N LEU A 396 -4.88 -12.30 13.12
CA LEU A 396 -4.31 -11.00 13.45
C LEU A 396 -5.42 -10.03 13.85
N PHE A 397 -5.19 -9.29 14.94
CA PHE A 397 -6.07 -8.23 15.42
C PHE A 397 -5.29 -6.92 15.47
N PRO A 398 -5.92 -5.77 15.15
CA PRO A 398 -5.30 -4.49 15.40
C PRO A 398 -5.17 -4.28 16.90
N ALA A 399 -3.98 -3.93 17.41
CA ALA A 399 -3.70 -3.73 18.83
C ALA A 399 -3.29 -2.28 19.16
N GLY A 400 -2.87 -1.50 18.17
CA GLY A 400 -2.55 -0.10 18.29
C GLY A 400 -2.00 0.47 17.00
N THR A 401 -2.05 1.79 16.87
CA THR A 401 -1.51 2.51 15.72
C THR A 401 -0.74 3.73 16.20
N VAL A 402 0.40 4.00 15.57
CA VAL A 402 1.16 5.23 15.71
C VAL A 402 1.25 5.87 14.33
N LEU A 403 0.96 7.15 14.24
CA LEU A 403 1.04 7.93 13.00
C LEU A 403 1.89 9.17 13.24
N GLY A 404 2.98 9.32 12.45
CA GLY A 404 3.89 10.45 12.63
C GLY A 404 4.42 10.58 14.06
N GLY A 405 4.64 9.45 14.74
CA GLY A 405 5.13 9.39 16.11
C GLY A 405 4.06 9.59 17.19
N LYS A 406 2.81 9.82 16.83
CA LYS A 406 1.71 10.02 17.77
C LYS A 406 0.85 8.77 17.87
N ARG A 407 0.60 8.34 19.11
CA ARG A 407 -0.33 7.24 19.38
C ARG A 407 -1.76 7.65 18.98
N ILE A 408 -2.41 6.82 18.20
CA ILE A 408 -3.80 7.01 17.81
C ILE A 408 -4.70 6.41 18.89
N PRO A 409 -5.62 7.20 19.47
CA PRO A 409 -6.60 6.68 20.41
C PRO A 409 -7.43 5.57 19.75
N ARG A 410 -7.71 4.51 20.49
CA ARG A 410 -8.73 3.53 20.10
C ARG A 410 -10.09 4.07 20.48
N ALA A 411 -11.02 4.10 19.52
CA ALA A 411 -12.42 4.41 19.76
C ALA A 411 -13.10 3.33 20.61
#